data_e7d58396b3faaac3c6890b7dda7d9376
#
_entry.id   e7d58396b3faaac3c6890b7dda7d9376
#
_cell.length_a   1.000
_cell.length_b   1.000
_cell.length_c   1.000
_cell.angle_alpha   90.00
_cell.angle_beta   90.00
_cell.angle_gamma   90.00
#
_symmetry.space_group_name_H-M   'P 1'
#
loop_
_entity.id
_entity.type
_entity.pdbx_description
1 polymer ?
#
loop_
_entity_poly.entity_id
_entity_poly.type
_entity_poly.pdbx_seq_one_letter_code
_entity_poly.pdbx_strand_id
1 'polypeptide(L)'
;CPGCGETPYAKLVTQLFGDRMYIANATGCSSIWGCSAPSTPYTVNAQGRGPAWANSLFEDNAEFGFGMAISVKVRRNELKAEVEKLAENPVFEEAANNWLDNMNNAAKAEEYGQKLVKLCEQSSNKSAIYVVENQDMLIKPSMWILGGDGWAYDIGYGGLDHVLATGENVNILVFDTEVYSNTGGQASKSTPIGAVAQFASNGKSVKKKDLVQEAMSYGYVYVAQIAMGANPAQALTAIKEAESYDGPSLIIAYAPCINHGLKAGMDKAMLEMKNAVRSGYWNLLRYDPGKREAGVNPLSIDNPKPTEKYRDFIMGEVRYNSLMLRDPK
;
A
#
# COMPACT_ATOMS: atom_id res chain seq x y z
N CYS A 1 -18.41 5.78 -3.36
CA CYS A 1 -19.17 6.38 -2.25
C CYS A 1 -18.59 7.74 -1.91
N PRO A 2 -19.39 8.83 -1.84
CA PRO A 2 -18.93 10.12 -1.34
C PRO A 2 -18.34 9.99 0.06
N GLY A 3 -17.16 10.58 0.31
CA GLY A 3 -16.48 10.48 1.60
C GLY A 3 -15.82 9.14 1.93
N CYS A 4 -15.65 8.26 0.94
CA CYS A 4 -14.96 6.97 1.12
C CYS A 4 -13.57 7.16 1.75
N GLY A 5 -13.28 6.43 2.83
CA GLY A 5 -12.00 6.51 3.55
C GLY A 5 -10.80 5.91 2.80
N GLU A 6 -11.01 5.11 1.74
CA GLU A 6 -9.93 4.48 0.97
C GLU A 6 -9.26 5.47 0.00
N THR A 7 -10.06 6.27 -0.71
CA THR A 7 -9.59 7.11 -1.83
C THR A 7 -8.51 8.12 -1.48
N PRO A 8 -8.48 8.76 -0.30
CA PRO A 8 -7.40 9.68 0.07
C PRO A 8 -6.03 9.02 0.12
N TYR A 9 -5.94 7.76 0.58
CA TYR A 9 -4.69 7.01 0.62
C TYR A 9 -4.18 6.67 -0.78
N ALA A 10 -5.05 6.14 -1.64
CA ALA A 10 -4.69 5.84 -3.03
C ALA A 10 -4.23 7.10 -3.76
N LYS A 11 -4.91 8.24 -3.56
CA LYS A 11 -4.50 9.53 -4.11
C LYS A 11 -3.10 9.93 -3.62
N LEU A 12 -2.82 9.80 -2.32
CA LEU A 12 -1.51 10.16 -1.77
C LEU A 12 -0.39 9.31 -2.37
N VAL A 13 -0.56 7.97 -2.42
CA VAL A 13 0.45 7.06 -2.95
C VAL A 13 0.71 7.31 -4.43
N THR A 14 -0.35 7.53 -5.23
CA THR A 14 -0.19 7.82 -6.66
C THR A 14 0.37 9.21 -6.94
N GLN A 15 0.14 10.20 -6.07
CA GLN A 15 0.82 11.50 -6.17
C GLN A 15 2.32 11.41 -5.89
N LEU A 16 2.75 10.47 -5.06
CA LEU A 16 4.15 10.28 -4.70
C LEU A 16 4.92 9.46 -5.74
N PHE A 17 4.31 8.43 -6.33
CA PHE A 17 5.01 7.39 -7.08
C PHE A 17 4.35 7.05 -8.42
N GLY A 18 3.22 7.66 -8.76
CA GLY A 18 2.36 7.26 -9.88
C GLY A 18 3.05 7.18 -11.25
N ASP A 19 4.07 7.99 -11.49
CA ASP A 19 4.84 8.04 -12.73
C ASP A 19 5.68 6.77 -13.01
N ARG A 20 5.93 5.95 -12.00
CA ARG A 20 6.71 4.70 -12.06
C ARG A 20 6.06 3.55 -11.29
N MET A 21 4.78 3.68 -10.98
CA MET A 21 4.05 2.78 -10.09
C MET A 21 3.40 1.63 -10.87
N TYR A 22 3.53 0.42 -10.32
CA TYR A 22 2.77 -0.76 -10.70
C TYR A 22 1.81 -1.12 -9.59
N ILE A 23 0.55 -1.31 -9.91
CA ILE A 23 -0.52 -1.58 -8.96
C ILE A 23 -1.18 -2.92 -9.29
N ALA A 24 -1.09 -3.88 -8.37
CA ALA A 24 -1.95 -5.05 -8.33
C ALA A 24 -3.09 -4.76 -7.34
N ASN A 25 -4.34 -4.81 -7.79
CA ASN A 25 -5.50 -4.46 -6.97
C ASN A 25 -6.43 -5.64 -6.80
N ALA A 26 -6.75 -6.00 -5.55
CA ALA A 26 -7.75 -7.02 -5.25
C ALA A 26 -9.14 -6.56 -5.69
N THR A 27 -9.92 -7.46 -6.25
CA THR A 27 -11.35 -7.19 -6.54
C THR A 27 -12.06 -6.77 -5.23
N GLY A 28 -12.73 -5.64 -5.26
CA GLY A 28 -13.40 -5.04 -4.11
C GLY A 28 -13.73 -3.57 -4.37
N CYS A 29 -13.97 -2.78 -3.32
CA CYS A 29 -14.25 -1.35 -3.47
C CYS A 29 -13.13 -0.62 -4.22
N SER A 30 -11.87 -0.88 -3.88
CA SER A 30 -10.72 -0.21 -4.51
C SER A 30 -10.58 -0.52 -6.01
N SER A 31 -10.97 -1.71 -6.47
CA SER A 31 -11.01 -2.01 -7.91
C SER A 31 -12.20 -1.36 -8.60
N ILE A 32 -13.34 -1.25 -7.93
CA ILE A 32 -14.55 -0.64 -8.52
C ILE A 32 -14.35 0.86 -8.76
N TRP A 33 -13.93 1.62 -7.75
CA TRP A 33 -13.65 3.05 -7.94
C TRP A 33 -12.33 3.27 -8.69
N GLY A 34 -11.41 2.29 -8.69
CA GLY A 34 -10.10 2.37 -9.33
C GLY A 34 -10.15 2.32 -10.85
N CYS A 35 -10.89 1.38 -11.43
CA CYS A 35 -10.94 1.23 -12.89
C CYS A 35 -12.19 0.52 -13.45
N SER A 36 -12.91 -0.28 -12.65
CA SER A 36 -14.09 -1.01 -13.14
C SER A 36 -15.30 -0.10 -13.35
N ALA A 37 -15.32 1.08 -12.72
CA ALA A 37 -16.31 2.11 -13.01
C ALA A 37 -15.99 2.83 -14.33
N PRO A 38 -16.95 3.49 -15.00
CA PRO A 38 -16.72 4.19 -16.27
C PRO A 38 -15.63 5.27 -16.22
N SER A 39 -15.35 5.83 -15.05
CA SER A 39 -14.31 6.84 -14.83
C SER A 39 -13.24 6.30 -13.88
N THR A 40 -12.01 6.21 -14.36
CA THR A 40 -10.86 5.89 -13.52
C THR A 40 -10.31 7.17 -12.87
N PRO A 41 -9.89 7.13 -11.56
CA PRO A 41 -9.21 8.25 -10.91
C PRO A 41 -7.72 8.32 -11.28
N TYR A 42 -7.17 7.28 -11.89
CA TYR A 42 -5.78 7.23 -12.29
C TYR A 42 -5.55 7.94 -13.63
N THR A 43 -4.49 8.71 -13.72
CA THR A 43 -4.16 9.49 -14.90
C THR A 43 -2.64 9.58 -15.09
N VAL A 44 -2.21 10.22 -16.18
CA VAL A 44 -0.80 10.46 -16.46
C VAL A 44 -0.40 11.88 -16.07
N ASN A 45 0.90 12.05 -15.79
CA ASN A 45 1.51 13.36 -15.54
C ASN A 45 1.79 14.11 -16.87
N ALA A 46 2.40 15.30 -16.78
CA ALA A 46 2.74 16.11 -17.95
C ALA A 46 3.72 15.42 -18.95
N GLN A 47 4.45 14.41 -18.49
CA GLN A 47 5.36 13.58 -19.29
C GLN A 47 4.66 12.35 -19.90
N GLY A 48 3.35 12.21 -19.73
CA GLY A 48 2.57 11.07 -20.24
C GLY A 48 2.74 9.77 -19.42
N ARG A 49 3.32 9.84 -18.22
CA ARG A 49 3.54 8.68 -17.34
C ARG A 49 2.53 8.65 -16.20
N GLY A 50 2.04 7.47 -15.91
CA GLY A 50 1.10 7.20 -14.81
C GLY A 50 1.17 5.74 -14.36
N PRO A 51 0.39 5.35 -13.33
CA PRO A 51 0.44 4.01 -12.80
C PRO A 51 -0.03 2.97 -13.83
N ALA A 52 0.71 1.85 -13.90
CA ALA A 52 0.24 0.63 -14.54
C ALA A 52 -0.64 -0.12 -13.54
N TRP A 53 -1.94 -0.16 -13.80
CA TRP A 53 -2.92 -0.75 -12.89
C TRP A 53 -3.48 -2.04 -13.47
N ALA A 54 -3.52 -3.09 -12.65
CA ALA A 54 -4.16 -4.35 -13.00
C ALA A 54 -5.01 -4.87 -11.83
N ASN A 55 -6.20 -5.38 -12.17
CA ASN A 55 -7.08 -6.02 -11.21
C ASN A 55 -6.83 -7.53 -11.21
N SER A 56 -6.75 -8.14 -10.02
CA SER A 56 -6.74 -9.58 -9.87
C SER A 56 -8.05 -10.10 -9.28
N LEU A 57 -8.16 -11.42 -9.10
CA LEU A 57 -9.23 -12.02 -8.35
C LEU A 57 -9.15 -11.58 -6.87
N PHE A 58 -10.24 -11.78 -6.15
CA PHE A 58 -10.36 -11.36 -4.76
C PHE A 58 -9.39 -12.12 -3.84
N GLU A 59 -9.17 -13.40 -4.15
CA GLU A 59 -8.36 -14.31 -3.34
C GLU A 59 -6.86 -14.28 -3.65
N ASP A 60 -6.45 -13.96 -4.88
CA ASP A 60 -5.08 -14.20 -5.38
C ASP A 60 -4.21 -12.94 -5.59
N ASN A 61 -4.69 -11.79 -5.10
CA ASN A 61 -4.06 -10.50 -5.40
C ASN A 61 -2.62 -10.39 -4.87
N ALA A 62 -2.31 -11.01 -3.74
CA ALA A 62 -0.96 -10.98 -3.20
C ALA A 62 0.00 -11.70 -4.14
N GLU A 63 -0.35 -12.90 -4.58
CA GLU A 63 0.43 -13.74 -5.50
C GLU A 63 0.54 -13.09 -6.88
N PHE A 64 -0.54 -12.49 -7.37
CA PHE A 64 -0.55 -11.76 -8.63
C PHE A 64 0.43 -10.57 -8.59
N GLY A 65 0.36 -9.73 -7.56
CA GLY A 65 1.27 -8.61 -7.38
C GLY A 65 2.72 -9.04 -7.16
N PHE A 66 2.93 -10.15 -6.45
CA PHE A 66 4.24 -10.77 -6.31
C PHE A 66 4.80 -11.23 -7.66
N GLY A 67 3.99 -11.88 -8.50
CA GLY A 67 4.37 -12.28 -9.85
C GLY A 67 4.77 -11.09 -10.72
N MET A 68 4.04 -9.96 -10.63
CA MET A 68 4.42 -8.70 -11.30
C MET A 68 5.78 -8.20 -10.81
N ALA A 69 6.03 -8.20 -9.49
CA ALA A 69 7.30 -7.75 -8.90
C ALA A 69 8.48 -8.60 -9.38
N ILE A 70 8.32 -9.93 -9.39
CA ILE A 70 9.35 -10.85 -9.90
C ILE A 70 9.60 -10.61 -11.38
N SER A 71 8.57 -10.44 -12.21
CA SER A 71 8.73 -10.14 -13.63
C SER A 71 9.53 -8.86 -13.86
N VAL A 72 9.22 -7.79 -13.14
CA VAL A 72 9.96 -6.52 -13.20
C VAL A 72 11.42 -6.71 -12.74
N LYS A 73 11.64 -7.46 -11.66
CA LYS A 73 12.99 -7.76 -11.15
C LYS A 73 13.83 -8.50 -12.19
N VAL A 74 13.25 -9.51 -12.87
CA VAL A 74 13.93 -10.27 -13.94
C VAL A 74 14.30 -9.34 -15.10
N ARG A 75 13.36 -8.58 -15.63
CA ARG A 75 13.61 -7.61 -16.72
C ARG A 75 14.70 -6.59 -16.36
N ARG A 76 14.69 -6.08 -15.13
CA ARG A 76 15.73 -5.14 -14.65
C ARG A 76 17.10 -5.79 -14.53
N ASN A 77 17.17 -7.07 -14.12
CA ASN A 77 18.43 -7.81 -14.05
C ASN A 77 19.00 -8.09 -15.45
N GLU A 78 18.14 -8.42 -16.41
CA GLU A 78 18.54 -8.56 -17.82
C GLU A 78 19.07 -7.24 -18.38
N LEU A 79 18.35 -6.13 -18.15
CA LEU A 79 18.79 -4.80 -18.56
C LEU A 79 20.14 -4.43 -17.90
N LYS A 80 20.29 -4.70 -16.60
CA LYS A 80 21.55 -4.50 -15.88
C LYS A 80 22.71 -5.22 -16.54
N ALA A 81 22.53 -6.50 -16.89
CA ALA A 81 23.56 -7.29 -17.55
C ALA A 81 23.95 -6.71 -18.93
N GLU A 82 23.00 -6.15 -19.68
CA GLU A 82 23.33 -5.47 -20.95
C GLU A 82 24.04 -4.14 -20.73
N VAL A 83 23.68 -3.38 -19.69
CA VAL A 83 24.39 -2.14 -19.31
C VAL A 83 25.82 -2.43 -18.81
N GLU A 84 26.04 -3.52 -18.06
CA GLU A 84 27.37 -3.97 -17.64
C GLU A 84 28.28 -4.24 -18.85
N LYS A 85 27.76 -4.87 -19.92
CA LYS A 85 28.52 -5.06 -21.19
C LYS A 85 28.85 -3.71 -21.87
N LEU A 86 27.93 -2.74 -21.80
CA LEU A 86 28.20 -1.40 -22.31
C LEU A 86 29.28 -0.67 -21.54
N ALA A 87 29.36 -0.87 -20.21
CA ALA A 87 30.40 -0.27 -19.37
C ALA A 87 31.85 -0.70 -19.75
N GLU A 88 32.01 -1.82 -20.45
CA GLU A 88 33.29 -2.25 -20.98
C GLU A 88 33.74 -1.45 -22.22
N ASN A 89 32.84 -0.69 -22.83
CA ASN A 89 33.11 0.12 -24.03
C ASN A 89 33.36 1.58 -23.63
N PRO A 90 34.50 2.18 -23.96
CA PRO A 90 34.84 3.56 -23.58
C PRO A 90 33.80 4.62 -23.98
N VAL A 91 32.99 4.38 -25.02
CA VAL A 91 31.92 5.32 -25.44
C VAL A 91 30.79 5.40 -24.43
N PHE A 92 30.48 4.28 -23.74
CA PHE A 92 29.36 4.18 -22.83
C PHE A 92 29.78 4.10 -21.37
N GLU A 93 31.07 3.86 -21.07
CA GLU A 93 31.62 3.54 -19.75
C GLU A 93 31.10 4.47 -18.64
N GLU A 94 31.25 5.77 -18.82
CA GLU A 94 30.82 6.74 -17.80
C GLU A 94 29.32 6.73 -17.57
N ALA A 95 28.51 6.72 -18.64
CA ALA A 95 27.05 6.75 -18.55
C ALA A 95 26.48 5.44 -17.98
N ALA A 96 27.06 4.30 -18.37
CA ALA A 96 26.67 2.99 -17.89
C ALA A 96 26.98 2.83 -16.40
N ASN A 97 28.21 3.16 -15.96
CA ASN A 97 28.60 3.08 -14.55
C ASN A 97 27.77 4.03 -13.68
N ASN A 98 27.52 5.26 -14.13
CA ASN A 98 26.67 6.20 -13.40
C ASN A 98 25.25 5.65 -13.19
N TRP A 99 24.67 4.95 -14.16
CA TRP A 99 23.38 4.32 -13.98
C TRP A 99 23.45 3.10 -13.08
N LEU A 100 24.43 2.22 -13.25
CA LEU A 100 24.64 1.01 -12.42
C LEU A 100 24.77 1.36 -10.95
N ASP A 101 25.56 2.37 -10.60
CA ASP A 101 25.77 2.82 -9.22
C ASP A 101 24.51 3.44 -8.60
N ASN A 102 23.59 3.94 -9.41
CA ASN A 102 22.43 4.67 -8.95
C ASN A 102 21.09 4.02 -9.34
N MET A 103 21.07 2.84 -9.92
CA MET A 103 19.87 2.19 -10.45
C MET A 103 18.75 1.97 -9.41
N ASN A 104 19.10 1.91 -8.13
CA ASN A 104 18.14 1.75 -7.04
C ASN A 104 17.66 3.09 -6.43
N ASN A 105 18.18 4.22 -6.88
CA ASN A 105 17.66 5.53 -6.52
C ASN A 105 16.77 6.06 -7.65
N ALA A 106 15.48 6.23 -7.41
CA ALA A 106 14.51 6.53 -8.46
C ALA A 106 14.86 7.79 -9.28
N ALA A 107 15.20 8.90 -8.62
CA ALA A 107 15.51 10.16 -9.31
C ALA A 107 16.82 10.09 -10.11
N LYS A 108 17.85 9.49 -9.53
CA LYS A 108 19.15 9.35 -10.21
C LYS A 108 19.11 8.31 -11.31
N ALA A 109 18.39 7.20 -11.11
CA ALA A 109 18.20 6.18 -12.14
C ALA A 109 17.50 6.74 -13.36
N GLU A 110 16.55 7.64 -13.19
CA GLU A 110 15.90 8.36 -14.28
C GLU A 110 16.88 9.29 -14.99
N GLU A 111 17.60 10.15 -14.25
CA GLU A 111 18.55 11.10 -14.81
C GLU A 111 19.65 10.41 -15.62
N TYR A 112 20.31 9.43 -15.02
CA TYR A 112 21.41 8.70 -15.68
C TYR A 112 20.90 7.76 -16.78
N GLY A 113 19.71 7.18 -16.61
CA GLY A 113 19.07 6.37 -17.63
C GLY A 113 18.79 7.17 -18.91
N GLN A 114 18.27 8.39 -18.78
CA GLN A 114 18.04 9.27 -19.94
C GLN A 114 19.34 9.64 -20.65
N LYS A 115 20.44 9.86 -19.92
CA LYS A 115 21.76 10.11 -20.52
C LYS A 115 22.30 8.90 -21.28
N LEU A 116 22.14 7.70 -20.70
CA LEU A 116 22.55 6.44 -21.32
C LEU A 116 21.74 6.16 -22.59
N VAL A 117 20.41 6.33 -22.57
CA VAL A 117 19.54 6.13 -23.74
C VAL A 117 19.98 7.01 -24.91
N LYS A 118 20.25 8.30 -24.67
CA LYS A 118 20.70 9.24 -25.73
C LYS A 118 21.99 8.79 -26.42
N LEU A 119 22.90 8.16 -25.71
CA LEU A 119 24.12 7.57 -26.30
C LEU A 119 23.79 6.29 -27.05
N CYS A 120 22.91 5.44 -26.51
CA CYS A 120 22.53 4.18 -27.10
C CYS A 120 21.75 4.37 -28.42
N GLU A 121 20.91 5.39 -28.55
CA GLU A 121 20.16 5.72 -29.77
C GLU A 121 21.06 5.98 -31.01
N GLN A 122 22.31 6.37 -30.75
CA GLN A 122 23.28 6.66 -31.82
C GLN A 122 24.15 5.47 -32.19
N SER A 123 23.89 4.29 -31.64
CA SER A 123 24.75 3.10 -31.76
C SER A 123 24.02 1.92 -32.36
N SER A 124 24.76 1.15 -33.20
CA SER A 124 24.32 -0.16 -33.71
C SER A 124 24.74 -1.34 -32.80
N ASN A 125 25.31 -1.06 -31.63
CA ASN A 125 25.67 -2.08 -30.65
C ASN A 125 24.39 -2.80 -30.16
N LYS A 126 24.41 -4.14 -30.10
CA LYS A 126 23.24 -4.94 -29.69
C LYS A 126 22.75 -4.62 -28.28
N SER A 127 23.65 -4.43 -27.33
CA SER A 127 23.31 -4.08 -25.96
C SER A 127 22.73 -2.67 -25.88
N ALA A 128 23.21 -1.72 -26.71
CA ALA A 128 22.64 -0.38 -26.80
C ALA A 128 21.21 -0.42 -27.36
N ILE A 129 20.95 -1.19 -28.40
CA ILE A 129 19.59 -1.41 -28.94
C ILE A 129 18.67 -1.98 -27.85
N TYR A 130 19.14 -3.00 -27.12
CA TYR A 130 18.36 -3.61 -26.02
C TYR A 130 18.01 -2.59 -24.92
N VAL A 131 18.94 -1.71 -24.56
CA VAL A 131 18.70 -0.63 -23.57
C VAL A 131 17.61 0.34 -24.05
N VAL A 132 17.64 0.72 -25.34
CA VAL A 132 16.62 1.60 -25.92
C VAL A 132 15.24 0.94 -25.94
N GLU A 133 15.17 -0.34 -26.33
CA GLU A 133 13.91 -1.12 -26.36
C GLU A 133 13.31 -1.35 -24.97
N ASN A 134 14.15 -1.39 -23.92
CA ASN A 134 13.72 -1.64 -22.52
C ASN A 134 13.95 -0.41 -21.62
N GLN A 135 13.93 0.79 -22.17
CA GLN A 135 14.21 2.02 -21.42
C GLN A 135 13.23 2.31 -20.29
N ASP A 136 12.02 1.73 -20.33
CA ASP A 136 11.03 1.77 -19.27
C ASP A 136 11.55 1.13 -17.96
N MET A 137 12.47 0.18 -18.04
CA MET A 137 13.08 -0.50 -16.90
C MET A 137 14.31 0.24 -16.31
N LEU A 138 14.79 1.31 -16.95
CA LEU A 138 15.87 2.12 -16.38
C LEU A 138 15.44 2.89 -15.13
N ILE A 139 14.17 3.28 -15.03
CA ILE A 139 13.62 3.94 -13.85
C ILE A 139 13.31 2.88 -12.79
N LYS A 140 13.67 3.13 -11.52
CA LYS A 140 13.31 2.22 -10.41
C LYS A 140 11.79 2.13 -10.29
N PRO A 141 11.18 0.96 -10.51
CA PRO A 141 9.73 0.80 -10.34
C PRO A 141 9.31 0.92 -8.88
N SER A 142 8.05 1.32 -8.65
CA SER A 142 7.39 1.32 -7.35
C SER A 142 6.28 0.28 -7.39
N MET A 143 6.44 -0.82 -6.63
CA MET A 143 5.55 -1.98 -6.69
C MET A 143 4.56 -1.95 -5.53
N TRP A 144 3.26 -1.91 -5.82
CA TRP A 144 2.19 -1.81 -4.82
C TRP A 144 1.10 -2.86 -5.03
N ILE A 145 0.73 -3.51 -3.93
CA ILE A 145 -0.39 -4.46 -3.86
C ILE A 145 -1.46 -3.81 -2.99
N LEU A 146 -2.63 -3.53 -3.56
CA LEU A 146 -3.72 -2.83 -2.89
C LEU A 146 -4.93 -3.75 -2.69
N GLY A 147 -5.60 -3.63 -1.55
CA GLY A 147 -6.86 -4.33 -1.32
C GLY A 147 -7.50 -3.98 0.02
N GLY A 148 -8.74 -4.43 0.22
CA GLY A 148 -9.49 -4.25 1.45
C GLY A 148 -9.17 -5.32 2.50
N ASP A 149 -9.75 -5.15 3.69
CA ASP A 149 -9.58 -6.07 4.81
C ASP A 149 -10.14 -7.48 4.55
N GLY A 150 -11.24 -7.62 3.79
CA GLY A 150 -11.77 -8.92 3.42
C GLY A 150 -10.78 -9.76 2.60
N TRP A 151 -9.98 -9.13 1.76
CA TRP A 151 -8.85 -9.77 1.10
C TRP A 151 -7.73 -10.09 2.10
N ALA A 152 -7.20 -9.07 2.78
CA ALA A 152 -5.96 -9.20 3.54
C ALA A 152 -6.08 -10.02 4.82
N TYR A 153 -7.24 -9.96 5.51
CA TYR A 153 -7.45 -10.66 6.78
C TYR A 153 -8.08 -12.04 6.62
N ASP A 154 -8.78 -12.28 5.51
CA ASP A 154 -9.60 -13.48 5.29
C ASP A 154 -9.17 -14.27 4.07
N ILE A 155 -9.80 -14.03 2.92
CA ILE A 155 -9.71 -14.93 1.77
C ILE A 155 -8.31 -14.94 1.11
N GLY A 156 -7.63 -13.79 1.05
CA GLY A 156 -6.28 -13.66 0.49
C GLY A 156 -5.15 -13.73 1.52
N TYR A 157 -5.47 -14.02 2.80
CA TYR A 157 -4.45 -13.99 3.86
C TYR A 157 -3.30 -14.97 3.63
N GLY A 158 -3.59 -16.19 3.17
CA GLY A 158 -2.55 -17.18 2.92
C GLY A 158 -1.52 -16.73 1.88
N GLY A 159 -1.98 -16.09 0.79
CA GLY A 159 -1.11 -15.49 -0.21
C GLY A 159 -0.35 -14.27 0.31
N LEU A 160 -1.02 -13.40 1.07
CA LEU A 160 -0.39 -12.26 1.73
C LEU A 160 0.75 -12.71 2.67
N ASP A 161 0.48 -13.68 3.53
CA ASP A 161 1.46 -14.27 4.45
C ASP A 161 2.66 -14.83 3.69
N HIS A 162 2.41 -15.61 2.62
CA HIS A 162 3.46 -16.15 1.77
C HIS A 162 4.32 -15.05 1.14
N VAL A 163 3.72 -14.00 0.60
CA VAL A 163 4.45 -12.87 -0.02
C VAL A 163 5.34 -12.17 1.00
N LEU A 164 4.83 -11.91 2.22
CA LEU A 164 5.64 -11.35 3.31
C LEU A 164 6.82 -12.28 3.66
N ALA A 165 6.60 -13.60 3.64
CA ALA A 165 7.63 -14.60 3.94
C ALA A 165 8.75 -14.67 2.91
N THR A 166 8.54 -14.21 1.67
CA THR A 166 9.57 -14.25 0.61
C THR A 166 10.72 -13.27 0.80
N GLY A 167 10.51 -12.21 1.57
CA GLY A 167 11.49 -11.13 1.73
C GLY A 167 11.65 -10.21 0.50
N GLU A 168 10.84 -10.37 -0.54
CA GLU A 168 10.92 -9.56 -1.76
C GLU A 168 10.44 -8.13 -1.54
N ASN A 169 11.05 -7.18 -2.27
CA ASN A 169 10.74 -5.76 -2.17
C ASN A 169 9.40 -5.44 -2.86
N VAL A 170 8.34 -5.46 -2.08
CA VAL A 170 6.97 -5.11 -2.48
C VAL A 170 6.29 -4.30 -1.39
N ASN A 171 5.48 -3.33 -1.77
CA ASN A 171 4.67 -2.54 -0.85
C ASN A 171 3.23 -3.04 -0.86
N ILE A 172 2.68 -3.31 0.30
CA ILE A 172 1.31 -3.77 0.47
C ILE A 172 0.54 -2.72 1.26
N LEU A 173 -0.57 -2.23 0.69
CA LEU A 173 -1.46 -1.27 1.35
C LEU A 173 -2.85 -1.88 1.52
N VAL A 174 -3.23 -2.10 2.76
CA VAL A 174 -4.54 -2.62 3.15
C VAL A 174 -5.44 -1.45 3.55
N PHE A 175 -6.55 -1.29 2.83
CA PHE A 175 -7.63 -0.40 3.22
C PHE A 175 -8.51 -1.11 4.24
N ASP A 176 -8.30 -0.83 5.51
CA ASP A 176 -9.03 -1.47 6.60
C ASP A 176 -10.36 -0.76 6.84
N THR A 177 -11.39 -1.25 6.18
CA THR A 177 -12.78 -0.81 6.33
C THR A 177 -13.52 -1.60 7.40
N GLU A 178 -12.87 -2.58 8.02
CA GLU A 178 -13.40 -3.44 9.08
C GLU A 178 -14.67 -4.23 8.70
N VAL A 179 -14.93 -4.37 7.39
CA VAL A 179 -16.01 -5.19 6.81
C VAL A 179 -15.69 -5.55 5.37
N TYR A 180 -16.32 -6.58 4.81
CA TYR A 180 -16.40 -6.78 3.35
C TYR A 180 -17.27 -5.67 2.74
N SER A 181 -16.67 -4.53 2.44
CA SER A 181 -17.41 -3.31 2.10
C SER A 181 -18.13 -3.39 0.76
N ASN A 182 -17.48 -3.93 -0.27
CA ASN A 182 -18.02 -3.96 -1.62
C ASN A 182 -19.19 -4.95 -1.79
N THR A 183 -19.17 -6.06 -1.09
CA THR A 183 -20.17 -7.13 -1.21
C THR A 183 -21.40 -6.90 -0.35
N GLY A 184 -21.41 -5.86 0.51
CA GLY A 184 -22.59 -5.47 1.28
C GLY A 184 -22.41 -5.43 2.80
N GLY A 185 -21.19 -5.33 3.31
CA GLY A 185 -20.92 -5.12 4.74
C GLY A 185 -20.94 -6.39 5.59
N GLN A 186 -20.48 -7.51 5.04
CA GLN A 186 -20.30 -8.75 5.81
C GLN A 186 -19.15 -8.61 6.81
N ALA A 187 -19.27 -9.30 7.95
CA ALA A 187 -18.20 -9.34 8.94
C ALA A 187 -16.95 -10.01 8.38
N SER A 188 -15.80 -9.34 8.53
CA SER A 188 -14.46 -9.89 8.26
C SER A 188 -13.75 -10.26 9.57
N LYS A 189 -12.55 -10.84 9.49
CA LYS A 189 -11.67 -11.00 10.68
C LYS A 189 -11.14 -9.66 11.18
N SER A 190 -11.21 -8.61 10.36
CA SER A 190 -10.92 -7.24 10.76
C SER A 190 -12.07 -6.55 11.51
N THR A 191 -13.29 -7.06 11.42
CA THR A 191 -14.45 -6.48 12.11
C THR A 191 -14.24 -6.56 13.63
N PRO A 192 -14.31 -5.43 14.36
CA PRO A 192 -14.10 -5.42 15.81
C PRO A 192 -15.22 -6.12 16.57
N ILE A 193 -14.91 -6.53 17.81
CA ILE A 193 -15.89 -7.11 18.74
C ILE A 193 -17.03 -6.12 19.00
N GLY A 194 -18.25 -6.61 19.01
CA GLY A 194 -19.47 -5.81 19.23
C GLY A 194 -19.98 -5.05 18.01
N ALA A 195 -19.22 -4.95 16.92
CA ALA A 195 -19.70 -4.31 15.70
C ALA A 195 -20.76 -5.19 15.00
N VAL A 196 -21.90 -4.59 14.69
CA VAL A 196 -22.95 -5.22 13.88
C VAL A 196 -22.54 -5.16 12.40
N ALA A 197 -22.63 -6.29 11.73
CA ALA A 197 -22.39 -6.44 10.30
C ALA A 197 -23.28 -7.57 9.74
N GLN A 198 -23.31 -7.74 8.43
CA GLN A 198 -23.93 -8.94 7.85
C GLN A 198 -23.20 -10.19 8.38
N PHE A 199 -23.95 -11.22 8.72
CA PHE A 199 -23.53 -12.43 9.44
C PHE A 199 -23.06 -12.20 10.89
N ALA A 200 -23.21 -10.98 11.42
CA ALA A 200 -22.95 -10.63 12.81
C ALA A 200 -24.02 -9.66 13.33
N SER A 201 -25.30 -10.03 13.15
CA SER A 201 -26.46 -9.19 13.51
C SER A 201 -26.57 -8.84 14.99
N ASN A 202 -26.02 -9.69 15.86
CA ASN A 202 -25.96 -9.47 17.32
C ASN A 202 -24.59 -8.91 17.79
N GLY A 203 -23.85 -8.29 16.86
CA GLY A 203 -22.48 -7.87 17.09
C GLY A 203 -21.49 -9.03 16.98
N LYS A 204 -20.30 -8.74 16.47
CA LYS A 204 -19.24 -9.75 16.36
C LYS A 204 -18.79 -10.21 17.74
N SER A 205 -18.72 -11.51 17.93
CA SER A 205 -18.45 -12.13 19.25
C SER A 205 -16.95 -12.27 19.57
N VAL A 206 -16.08 -12.21 18.55
CA VAL A 206 -14.63 -12.38 18.67
C VAL A 206 -13.87 -11.11 18.33
N LYS A 207 -12.67 -10.96 18.90
CA LYS A 207 -11.79 -9.83 18.64
C LYS A 207 -11.36 -9.76 17.17
N LYS A 208 -11.00 -8.55 16.72
CA LYS A 208 -10.31 -8.30 15.47
C LYS A 208 -8.98 -9.06 15.45
N LYS A 209 -8.67 -9.69 14.31
CA LYS A 209 -7.36 -10.29 14.04
C LYS A 209 -6.30 -9.19 14.05
N ASP A 210 -5.16 -9.44 14.69
CA ASP A 210 -4.06 -8.48 14.73
C ASP A 210 -3.03 -8.75 13.62
N LEU A 211 -3.33 -8.29 12.42
CA LEU A 211 -2.47 -8.46 11.26
C LEU A 211 -1.14 -7.70 11.40
N VAL A 212 -1.11 -6.63 12.22
CA VAL A 212 0.12 -5.89 12.53
C VAL A 212 1.10 -6.76 13.30
N GLN A 213 0.63 -7.41 14.39
CA GLN A 213 1.48 -8.31 15.18
C GLN A 213 1.97 -9.50 14.37
N GLU A 214 1.09 -10.10 13.56
CA GLU A 214 1.46 -11.23 12.70
C GLU A 214 2.58 -10.84 11.74
N ALA A 215 2.46 -9.71 11.05
CA ALA A 215 3.49 -9.23 10.14
C ALA A 215 4.80 -8.84 10.86
N MET A 216 4.71 -8.18 12.02
CA MET A 216 5.90 -7.86 12.84
C MET A 216 6.65 -9.10 13.32
N SER A 217 5.98 -10.25 13.46
CA SER A 217 6.61 -11.49 13.93
C SER A 217 7.68 -12.03 12.97
N TYR A 218 7.63 -11.68 11.69
CA TYR A 218 8.69 -11.97 10.72
C TYR A 218 10.02 -11.28 11.04
N GLY A 219 9.98 -10.13 11.70
CA GLY A 219 11.17 -9.40 12.13
C GLY A 219 11.88 -8.60 11.04
N TYR A 220 11.65 -8.89 9.76
CA TYR A 220 12.23 -8.22 8.59
C TYR A 220 11.16 -7.56 7.69
N VAL A 221 9.89 -7.59 8.06
CA VAL A 221 8.83 -6.88 7.35
C VAL A 221 8.69 -5.48 7.93
N TYR A 222 8.72 -4.44 7.07
CA TYR A 222 8.33 -3.10 7.50
C TYR A 222 6.81 -3.07 7.73
N VAL A 223 6.36 -2.59 8.87
CA VAL A 223 4.93 -2.57 9.20
C VAL A 223 4.52 -1.18 9.68
N ALA A 224 3.42 -0.65 9.15
CA ALA A 224 2.85 0.59 9.64
C ALA A 224 1.32 0.48 9.79
N GLN A 225 0.80 1.16 10.81
CA GLN A 225 -0.62 1.37 11.00
C GLN A 225 -0.88 2.87 11.00
N ILE A 226 -1.73 3.32 10.07
CA ILE A 226 -1.91 4.74 9.77
C ILE A 226 -3.39 5.16 9.77
N ALA A 227 -3.62 6.45 10.02
CA ALA A 227 -4.92 7.10 9.87
C ALA A 227 -4.69 8.54 9.40
N MET A 228 -4.82 8.79 8.08
CA MET A 228 -4.43 10.07 7.46
C MET A 228 -5.18 11.26 8.05
N GLY A 229 -6.47 11.12 8.37
CA GLY A 229 -7.27 12.17 8.99
C GLY A 229 -6.84 12.52 10.42
N ALA A 230 -6.15 11.61 11.10
CA ALA A 230 -5.59 11.84 12.43
C ALA A 230 -4.21 12.49 12.39
N ASN A 231 -3.32 11.94 11.54
CA ASN A 231 -1.95 12.43 11.39
C ASN A 231 -1.45 12.23 9.95
N PRO A 232 -1.66 13.22 9.06
CA PRO A 232 -1.23 13.13 7.68
C PRO A 232 0.30 13.07 7.53
N ALA A 233 1.05 13.68 8.45
CA ALA A 233 2.51 13.63 8.42
C ALA A 233 3.02 12.22 8.73
N GLN A 234 2.45 11.52 9.72
CA GLN A 234 2.78 10.13 10.02
C GLN A 234 2.45 9.21 8.84
N ALA A 235 1.28 9.38 8.23
CA ALA A 235 0.89 8.59 7.06
C ALA A 235 1.87 8.80 5.89
N LEU A 236 2.26 10.05 5.60
CA LEU A 236 3.25 10.38 4.58
C LEU A 236 4.62 9.75 4.89
N THR A 237 5.06 9.83 6.15
CA THR A 237 6.33 9.24 6.59
C THR A 237 6.31 7.74 6.42
N ALA A 238 5.26 7.06 6.90
CA ALA A 238 5.12 5.61 6.79
C ALA A 238 5.16 5.12 5.33
N ILE A 239 4.47 5.82 4.42
CA ILE A 239 4.45 5.50 2.99
C ILE A 239 5.84 5.68 2.35
N LYS A 240 6.57 6.74 2.72
CA LYS A 240 7.94 6.97 2.23
C LYS A 240 8.95 5.98 2.80
N GLU A 241 8.83 5.64 4.07
CA GLU A 241 9.68 4.62 4.71
C GLU A 241 9.45 3.26 4.04
N ALA A 242 8.20 2.86 3.81
CA ALA A 242 7.86 1.62 3.11
C ALA A 242 8.49 1.55 1.71
N GLU A 243 8.34 2.61 0.91
CA GLU A 243 8.93 2.68 -0.45
C GLU A 243 10.45 2.67 -0.46
N SER A 244 11.09 3.19 0.59
CA SER A 244 12.55 3.20 0.70
C SER A 244 13.14 1.93 1.30
N TYR A 245 12.31 1.12 1.98
CA TYR A 245 12.73 -0.13 2.59
C TYR A 245 13.01 -1.19 1.51
N ASP A 246 14.16 -1.85 1.61
CA ASP A 246 14.55 -2.93 0.68
C ASP A 246 14.08 -4.29 1.21
N GLY A 247 12.79 -4.52 1.12
CA GLY A 247 12.10 -5.71 1.60
C GLY A 247 10.58 -5.54 1.56
N PRO A 248 9.82 -6.52 2.05
CA PRO A 248 8.37 -6.42 2.07
C PRO A 248 7.89 -5.39 3.09
N SER A 249 6.91 -4.60 2.69
CA SER A 249 6.29 -3.58 3.54
C SER A 249 4.78 -3.79 3.60
N LEU A 250 4.21 -3.72 4.81
CA LEU A 250 2.77 -3.79 5.03
C LEU A 250 2.27 -2.54 5.72
N ILE A 251 1.38 -1.80 5.07
CA ILE A 251 0.71 -0.62 5.63
C ILE A 251 -0.77 -0.93 5.79
N ILE A 252 -1.29 -0.77 7.01
CA ILE A 252 -2.70 -0.93 7.33
C ILE A 252 -3.29 0.46 7.57
N ALA A 253 -4.21 0.87 6.70
CA ALA A 253 -4.80 2.20 6.69
C ALA A 253 -6.26 2.15 7.14
N TYR A 254 -6.58 2.82 8.25
CA TYR A 254 -7.97 2.93 8.70
C TYR A 254 -8.82 3.70 7.68
N ALA A 255 -9.84 3.06 7.17
CA ALA A 255 -10.69 3.60 6.12
C ALA A 255 -12.17 3.57 6.51
N PRO A 256 -12.71 4.66 7.10
CA PRO A 256 -14.14 4.74 7.40
C PRO A 256 -15.01 4.44 6.18
N CYS A 257 -15.99 3.57 6.38
CA CYS A 257 -16.89 3.07 5.34
C CYS A 257 -18.33 3.47 5.63
N ILE A 258 -19.15 3.59 4.58
CA ILE A 258 -20.58 3.83 4.73
C ILE A 258 -21.28 2.75 5.58
N ASN A 259 -20.75 1.52 5.58
CA ASN A 259 -21.24 0.42 6.40
C ASN A 259 -21.02 0.62 7.91
N HIS A 260 -20.14 1.54 8.32
CA HIS A 260 -20.01 1.92 9.74
C HIS A 260 -21.23 2.69 10.23
N GLY A 261 -21.92 3.40 9.32
CA GLY A 261 -23.05 4.24 9.67
C GLY A 261 -22.64 5.42 10.52
N LEU A 262 -21.71 6.25 9.99
CA LEU A 262 -21.28 7.47 10.69
C LEU A 262 -22.46 8.41 10.91
N LYS A 263 -22.84 8.67 12.15
CA LYS A 263 -23.93 9.60 12.49
C LYS A 263 -23.66 11.02 12.02
N ALA A 264 -22.39 11.41 11.97
CA ALA A 264 -21.96 12.71 11.48
C ALA A 264 -22.00 12.84 9.96
N GLY A 265 -22.19 11.72 9.23
CA GLY A 265 -22.15 11.64 7.77
C GLY A 265 -20.76 11.31 7.22
N MET A 266 -20.72 10.76 5.99
CA MET A 266 -19.47 10.32 5.37
C MET A 266 -18.56 11.48 4.93
N ASP A 267 -19.06 12.69 4.80
CA ASP A 267 -18.28 13.92 4.60
C ASP A 267 -17.33 14.20 5.78
N LYS A 268 -17.55 13.57 6.91
CA LYS A 268 -16.70 13.63 8.12
C LYS A 268 -15.73 12.44 8.26
N ALA A 269 -15.55 11.62 7.24
CA ALA A 269 -14.67 10.42 7.32
C ALA A 269 -13.24 10.74 7.83
N MET A 270 -12.66 11.87 7.41
CA MET A 270 -11.34 12.29 7.90
C MET A 270 -11.36 12.72 9.38
N LEU A 271 -12.46 13.30 9.84
CA LEU A 271 -12.67 13.61 11.27
C LEU A 271 -12.86 12.32 12.07
N GLU A 272 -13.56 11.33 11.51
CA GLU A 272 -13.75 10.02 12.13
C GLU A 272 -12.42 9.30 12.35
N MET A 273 -11.50 9.31 11.37
CA MET A 273 -10.12 8.82 11.56
C MET A 273 -9.43 9.50 12.75
N LYS A 274 -9.60 10.81 12.89
CA LYS A 274 -9.04 11.59 14.00
C LYS A 274 -9.63 11.19 15.34
N ASN A 275 -10.94 11.03 15.39
CA ASN A 275 -11.66 10.60 16.60
C ASN A 275 -11.30 9.18 17.01
N ALA A 276 -11.13 8.26 16.04
CA ALA A 276 -10.66 6.90 16.29
C ALA A 276 -9.30 6.87 17.01
N VAL A 277 -8.36 7.70 16.57
CA VAL A 277 -7.05 7.81 17.22
C VAL A 277 -7.14 8.50 18.59
N ARG A 278 -7.90 9.59 18.70
CA ARG A 278 -8.06 10.33 19.97
C ARG A 278 -8.74 9.54 21.07
N SER A 279 -9.62 8.62 20.69
CA SER A 279 -10.31 7.72 21.63
C SER A 279 -9.51 6.48 21.99
N GLY A 280 -8.36 6.24 21.32
CA GLY A 280 -7.59 5.01 21.47
C GLY A 280 -8.21 3.79 20.77
N TYR A 281 -9.19 4.02 19.88
CA TYR A 281 -9.79 2.96 19.08
C TYR A 281 -8.81 2.46 17.99
N TRP A 282 -8.07 3.38 17.37
CA TRP A 282 -7.07 3.09 16.36
C TRP A 282 -5.70 3.61 16.80
N ASN A 283 -4.68 2.77 16.64
CA ASN A 283 -3.31 3.13 17.00
C ASN A 283 -2.51 3.55 15.76
N LEU A 284 -1.62 4.51 15.93
CA LEU A 284 -0.62 4.88 14.94
C LEU A 284 0.72 4.28 15.35
N LEU A 285 1.33 3.50 14.47
CA LEU A 285 2.63 2.90 14.74
C LEU A 285 3.42 2.68 13.45
N ARG A 286 4.73 2.54 13.61
CA ARG A 286 5.66 2.10 12.57
C ARG A 286 6.67 1.14 13.18
N TYR A 287 6.90 0.04 12.48
CA TYR A 287 7.94 -0.93 12.79
C TYR A 287 8.91 -0.99 11.63
N ASP A 288 10.12 -0.51 11.84
CA ASP A 288 11.17 -0.42 10.85
C ASP A 288 12.32 -1.40 11.22
N PRO A 289 12.43 -2.55 10.53
CA PRO A 289 13.46 -3.55 10.81
C PRO A 289 14.88 -3.00 10.66
N GLY A 290 15.12 -2.05 9.76
CA GLY A 290 16.43 -1.43 9.53
C GLY A 290 17.01 -0.72 10.76
N LYS A 291 16.14 -0.29 11.67
CA LYS A 291 16.60 0.33 12.94
C LYS A 291 17.30 -0.65 13.88
N ARG A 292 17.02 -1.97 13.77
CA ARG A 292 17.70 -2.99 14.57
C ARG A 292 19.20 -3.03 14.31
N GLU A 293 19.61 -2.87 13.04
CA GLU A 293 21.02 -2.86 12.66
C GLU A 293 21.76 -1.67 13.28
N ALA A 294 21.06 -0.57 13.48
CA ALA A 294 21.57 0.62 14.16
C ALA A 294 21.45 0.53 15.71
N GLY A 295 20.99 -0.60 16.27
CA GLY A 295 20.79 -0.77 17.71
C GLY A 295 19.62 0.05 18.28
N VAL A 296 18.70 0.52 17.45
CA VAL A 296 17.54 1.33 17.83
C VAL A 296 16.29 0.46 17.87
N ASN A 297 15.36 0.78 18.79
CA ASN A 297 14.07 0.08 18.84
C ASN A 297 13.34 0.22 17.48
N PRO A 298 13.02 -0.89 16.80
CA PRO A 298 12.34 -0.84 15.53
C PRO A 298 10.90 -0.32 15.63
N LEU A 299 10.24 -0.48 16.78
CA LEU A 299 8.86 -0.05 16.99
C LEU A 299 8.79 1.41 17.46
N SER A 300 8.06 2.21 16.70
CA SER A 300 7.68 3.58 17.07
C SER A 300 6.17 3.63 17.26
N ILE A 301 5.72 4.07 18.43
CA ILE A 301 4.31 4.35 18.71
C ILE A 301 4.09 5.84 18.51
N ASP A 302 3.33 6.17 17.47
CA ASP A 302 3.09 7.56 17.03
C ASP A 302 1.78 8.13 17.60
N ASN A 303 1.11 7.39 18.48
CA ASN A 303 -0.14 7.80 19.09
C ASN A 303 0.05 8.97 20.06
N PRO A 304 -0.82 9.98 19.98
CA PRO A 304 -1.05 10.87 21.12
C PRO A 304 -1.70 10.07 22.28
N LYS A 305 -1.57 10.56 23.49
CA LYS A 305 -2.39 10.04 24.59
C LYS A 305 -3.88 10.23 24.25
N PRO A 306 -4.76 9.25 24.51
CA PRO A 306 -6.19 9.43 24.30
C PRO A 306 -6.72 10.64 25.03
N THR A 307 -7.46 11.49 24.33
CA THR A 307 -8.08 12.72 24.84
C THR A 307 -9.60 12.64 24.87
N GLU A 308 -10.15 11.61 24.23
CA GLU A 308 -11.60 11.39 24.11
C GLU A 308 -11.93 10.00 24.65
N LYS A 309 -13.20 9.82 25.06
CA LYS A 309 -13.65 8.55 25.61
C LYS A 309 -13.93 7.59 24.47
N TYR A 310 -13.43 6.37 24.59
CA TYR A 310 -13.68 5.26 23.66
C TYR A 310 -15.19 5.06 23.39
N ARG A 311 -16.02 5.11 24.46
CA ARG A 311 -17.46 4.96 24.34
C ARG A 311 -18.10 6.03 23.45
N ASP A 312 -17.66 7.28 23.54
CA ASP A 312 -18.25 8.38 22.77
C ASP A 312 -17.96 8.18 21.27
N PHE A 313 -16.77 7.69 20.93
CA PHE A 313 -16.41 7.32 19.57
C PHE A 313 -17.32 6.21 19.02
N ILE A 314 -17.40 5.05 19.68
CA ILE A 314 -18.19 3.91 19.17
C ILE A 314 -19.70 4.25 19.10
N MET A 315 -20.21 5.14 19.98
CA MET A 315 -21.60 5.61 19.94
C MET A 315 -21.87 6.57 18.77
N GLY A 316 -20.84 7.07 18.12
CA GLY A 316 -20.90 7.84 16.85
C GLY A 316 -21.20 6.98 15.63
N GLU A 317 -21.03 5.65 15.72
CA GLU A 317 -21.25 4.72 14.64
C GLU A 317 -22.49 3.83 14.85
N VAL A 318 -23.33 3.70 13.81
CA VAL A 318 -24.57 2.91 13.89
C VAL A 318 -24.28 1.44 14.14
N ARG A 319 -23.18 0.89 13.62
CA ARG A 319 -22.80 -0.51 13.83
C ARG A 319 -22.62 -0.91 15.29
N TYR A 320 -22.32 0.04 16.20
CA TYR A 320 -22.26 -0.22 17.64
C TYR A 320 -23.53 0.25 18.37
N ASN A 321 -24.01 1.44 18.01
CA ASN A 321 -25.16 2.02 18.65
C ASN A 321 -26.44 1.20 18.47
N SER A 322 -26.61 0.53 17.30
CA SER A 322 -27.75 -0.33 17.04
C SER A 322 -27.80 -1.55 17.95
N LEU A 323 -26.63 -2.07 18.39
CA LEU A 323 -26.60 -3.17 19.34
C LEU A 323 -27.15 -2.75 20.71
N MET A 324 -26.75 -1.58 21.21
CA MET A 324 -27.24 -1.02 22.47
C MET A 324 -28.73 -0.72 22.47
N LEU A 325 -29.30 -0.37 21.29
CA LEU A 325 -30.75 -0.14 21.16
C LEU A 325 -31.53 -1.45 21.19
N ARG A 326 -30.93 -2.56 20.77
CA ARG A 326 -31.56 -3.89 20.75
C ARG A 326 -31.41 -4.63 22.09
N ASP A 327 -30.27 -4.46 22.74
CA ASP A 327 -29.96 -5.07 24.04
C ASP A 327 -29.29 -4.00 24.95
N PRO A 328 -30.10 -3.26 25.71
CA PRO A 328 -29.65 -2.17 26.57
C PRO A 328 -28.86 -2.60 27.81
N LYS A 329 -28.78 -3.92 28.10
CA LYS A 329 -28.03 -4.47 29.22
C LYS A 329 -26.59 -4.71 28.81
#